data_4fa24315f36822e801a1969229c4fc91
#
_entry.id   4fa24315f36822e801a1969229c4fc91
#
_cell.length_a   1.000
_cell.length_b   1.000
_cell.length_c   1.000
_cell.angle_alpha   90.00
_cell.angle_beta   90.00
_cell.angle_gamma   90.00
#
_symmetry.space_group_name_H-M   'P 1'
#
loop_
_entity.id
_entity.type
_entity.pdbx_description
1 polymer ?
#
loop_
_entity_poly.entity_id
_entity_poly.type
_entity_poly.pdbx_seq_one_letter_code
_entity_poly.pdbx_strand_id
1 'polypeptide(L)'
;MDDDEKNLNNKNIKRILALPVTDTLKFILLGDTQRGYDETEEFVKSANSQSNISFVLHAGDISDFGLTQEFRWVHDIMSKLKNPYLTVIGNHDIVANGPLAYARMYGALDYSFEFGNNKFIFINTNSREYNFSGKVPDLVWLKSQLSDNPGNKNAIVVAHVPPFDADFDAALEKQYAAILAADPNVKFTLYGHQHTFKDGEFYNDGVHYYVTTNIVARGYMIVTTWKGGYKVD
;
A
#
# COMPACT_ATOMS: atom_id res chain seq x y z
N MET A 1 -12.91 11.90 16.34
CA MET A 1 -12.59 10.56 15.83
C MET A 1 -13.12 9.57 16.83
N ASP A 2 -14.18 8.88 16.46
CA ASP A 2 -14.87 7.92 17.31
C ASP A 2 -14.08 6.60 17.38
N ASP A 3 -14.47 5.65 18.24
CA ASP A 3 -13.68 4.43 18.43
C ASP A 3 -13.74 3.49 17.23
N ASP A 4 -14.79 3.54 16.44
CA ASP A 4 -14.92 2.80 15.18
C ASP A 4 -14.04 3.34 14.06
N GLU A 5 -13.65 4.63 14.10
CA GLU A 5 -12.72 5.27 13.17
C GLU A 5 -11.23 5.09 13.52
N LYS A 6 -10.89 4.39 14.62
CA LYS A 6 -9.49 4.22 15.07
C LYS A 6 -8.94 2.84 14.72
N ASN A 7 -7.62 2.80 14.47
CA ASN A 7 -6.87 1.56 14.19
C ASN A 7 -7.49 0.74 13.04
N LEU A 8 -7.91 1.41 11.98
CA LEU A 8 -8.63 0.80 10.87
C LEU A 8 -7.85 -0.32 10.19
N ASN A 9 -6.53 -0.16 9.97
CA ASN A 9 -5.71 -1.23 9.39
C ASN A 9 -5.76 -2.49 10.26
N ASN A 10 -5.55 -2.36 11.57
CA ASN A 10 -5.63 -3.52 12.47
C ASN A 10 -7.01 -4.18 12.51
N LYS A 11 -8.08 -3.39 12.47
CA LYS A 11 -9.46 -3.91 12.39
C LYS A 11 -9.69 -4.67 11.09
N ASN A 12 -9.23 -4.11 9.97
CA ASN A 12 -9.37 -4.72 8.66
C ASN A 12 -8.46 -5.93 8.47
N ILE A 13 -7.24 -5.94 9.04
CA ILE A 13 -6.40 -7.15 9.08
C ILE A 13 -7.14 -8.29 9.79
N LYS A 14 -7.78 -8.04 10.94
CA LYS A 14 -8.57 -9.08 11.62
C LYS A 14 -9.71 -9.63 10.76
N ARG A 15 -10.37 -8.75 9.97
CA ARG A 15 -11.40 -9.16 9.00
C ARG A 15 -10.81 -10.02 7.88
N ILE A 16 -9.63 -9.65 7.35
CA ILE A 16 -8.91 -10.41 6.33
C ILE A 16 -8.52 -11.79 6.86
N LEU A 17 -7.97 -11.85 8.07
CA LEU A 17 -7.54 -13.11 8.70
C LEU A 17 -8.71 -14.07 9.00
N ALA A 18 -9.94 -13.57 9.04
CA ALA A 18 -11.15 -14.37 9.18
C ALA A 18 -11.69 -14.92 7.84
N LEU A 19 -11.14 -14.49 6.70
CA LEU A 19 -11.53 -15.01 5.40
C LEU A 19 -10.99 -16.44 5.19
N PRO A 20 -11.68 -17.26 4.36
CA PRO A 20 -11.14 -18.57 4.00
C PRO A 20 -9.84 -18.40 3.19
N VAL A 21 -8.83 -19.17 3.55
CA VAL A 21 -7.59 -19.25 2.76
C VAL A 21 -7.84 -20.13 1.55
N THR A 22 -7.48 -19.61 0.38
CA THR A 22 -7.59 -20.30 -0.92
C THR A 22 -6.22 -20.37 -1.59
N ASP A 23 -6.07 -21.22 -2.60
CA ASP A 23 -4.82 -21.38 -3.35
C ASP A 23 -4.42 -20.11 -4.10
N THR A 24 -5.40 -19.30 -4.47
CA THR A 24 -5.21 -18.01 -5.12
C THR A 24 -5.80 -16.89 -4.26
N LEU A 25 -5.09 -15.77 -4.18
CA LEU A 25 -5.55 -14.55 -3.53
C LEU A 25 -5.71 -13.46 -4.57
N LYS A 26 -6.86 -12.80 -4.60
CA LYS A 26 -7.14 -11.70 -5.51
C LYS A 26 -7.46 -10.45 -4.71
N PHE A 27 -6.76 -9.35 -4.99
CA PHE A 27 -6.96 -8.06 -4.33
C PHE A 27 -6.82 -6.90 -5.31
N ILE A 28 -7.31 -5.72 -4.92
CA ILE A 28 -7.22 -4.50 -5.72
C ILE A 28 -6.14 -3.60 -5.14
N LEU A 29 -5.39 -2.92 -6.01
CA LEU A 29 -4.52 -1.79 -5.68
C LEU A 29 -5.09 -0.51 -6.31
N LEU A 30 -5.32 0.51 -5.48
CA LEU A 30 -5.56 1.89 -5.89
C LEU A 30 -4.66 2.82 -5.07
N GLY A 31 -4.63 4.10 -5.42
CA GLY A 31 -3.95 5.14 -4.64
C GLY A 31 -4.46 6.52 -4.99
N ASP A 32 -3.92 7.52 -4.30
CA ASP A 32 -4.04 8.92 -4.69
C ASP A 32 -5.51 9.36 -4.82
N THR A 33 -6.28 9.16 -3.73
CA THR A 33 -7.72 9.49 -3.68
C THR A 33 -8.00 10.94 -3.25
N GLN A 34 -6.97 11.68 -2.84
CA GLN A 34 -7.10 13.08 -2.47
C GLN A 34 -7.84 13.88 -3.57
N ARG A 35 -8.82 14.71 -3.16
CA ARG A 35 -9.70 15.52 -4.03
C ARG A 35 -10.67 14.73 -4.92
N GLY A 36 -10.46 13.43 -5.15
CA GLY A 36 -11.26 12.59 -6.06
C GLY A 36 -12.39 11.86 -5.34
N TYR A 37 -13.27 12.58 -4.62
CA TYR A 37 -14.32 11.94 -3.80
C TYR A 37 -15.39 11.23 -4.67
N ASP A 38 -15.83 11.88 -5.74
CA ASP A 38 -16.81 11.31 -6.66
C ASP A 38 -16.25 10.07 -7.38
N GLU A 39 -14.99 10.15 -7.85
CA GLU A 39 -14.29 9.05 -8.48
C GLU A 39 -14.03 7.90 -7.48
N THR A 40 -13.79 8.22 -6.21
CA THR A 40 -13.66 7.21 -5.15
C THR A 40 -15.01 6.51 -4.91
N GLU A 41 -16.14 7.21 -4.99
CA GLU A 41 -17.47 6.57 -4.95
C GLU A 41 -17.72 5.66 -6.16
N GLU A 42 -17.31 6.09 -7.36
CA GLU A 42 -17.37 5.26 -8.58
C GLU A 42 -16.49 4.03 -8.45
N PHE A 43 -15.27 4.19 -7.93
CA PHE A 43 -14.37 3.07 -7.64
C PHE A 43 -15.03 2.05 -6.70
N VAL A 44 -15.63 2.50 -5.59
CA VAL A 44 -16.31 1.59 -4.64
C VAL A 44 -17.42 0.79 -5.32
N LYS A 45 -18.20 1.42 -6.21
CA LYS A 45 -19.24 0.72 -7.01
C LYS A 45 -18.59 -0.32 -7.92
N SER A 46 -17.52 0.05 -8.64
CA SER A 46 -16.77 -0.84 -9.52
C SER A 46 -16.14 -2.00 -8.77
N ALA A 47 -15.41 -1.73 -7.67
CA ALA A 47 -14.77 -2.75 -6.85
C ALA A 47 -15.79 -3.74 -6.26
N ASN A 48 -16.95 -3.24 -5.82
CA ASN A 48 -18.05 -4.07 -5.31
C ASN A 48 -18.71 -4.96 -6.36
N SER A 49 -18.53 -4.67 -7.65
CA SER A 49 -19.00 -5.50 -8.78
C SER A 49 -18.01 -6.61 -9.16
N GLN A 50 -16.73 -6.46 -8.76
CA GLN A 50 -15.70 -7.47 -9.02
C GLN A 50 -15.95 -8.74 -8.19
N SER A 51 -15.69 -9.89 -8.82
CA SER A 51 -15.82 -11.18 -8.15
C SER A 51 -14.51 -11.63 -7.50
N ASN A 52 -14.63 -12.32 -6.39
CA ASN A 52 -13.51 -12.97 -5.69
C ASN A 52 -12.41 -12.02 -5.19
N ILE A 53 -12.70 -10.74 -4.99
CA ILE A 53 -11.80 -9.81 -4.32
C ILE A 53 -11.81 -10.10 -2.82
N SER A 54 -10.62 -10.30 -2.23
CA SER A 54 -10.47 -10.52 -0.79
C SER A 54 -10.39 -9.22 -0.02
N PHE A 55 -9.63 -8.25 -0.54
CA PHE A 55 -9.46 -6.92 0.07
C PHE A 55 -8.94 -5.89 -0.96
N VAL A 56 -8.84 -4.66 -0.50
CA VAL A 56 -8.34 -3.53 -1.29
C VAL A 56 -7.10 -2.96 -0.60
N LEU A 57 -6.05 -2.64 -1.36
CA LEU A 57 -4.87 -1.91 -0.91
C LEU A 57 -4.91 -0.49 -1.43
N HIS A 58 -4.71 0.48 -0.56
CA HIS A 58 -4.63 1.89 -0.90
C HIS A 58 -3.18 2.37 -0.72
N ALA A 59 -2.55 2.74 -1.82
CA ALA A 59 -1.12 3.08 -1.90
C ALA A 59 -0.78 4.51 -1.41
N GLY A 60 -1.58 5.08 -0.50
CA GLY A 60 -1.31 6.40 0.08
C GLY A 60 -1.97 7.56 -0.66
N ASP A 61 -1.77 8.78 -0.14
CA ASP A 61 -2.42 10.00 -0.59
C ASP A 61 -3.95 9.93 -0.47
N ILE A 62 -4.40 9.69 0.76
CA ILE A 62 -5.81 9.63 1.16
C ILE A 62 -6.36 11.04 1.31
N SER A 63 -5.59 11.92 1.96
CA SER A 63 -5.89 13.33 2.19
C SER A 63 -5.07 14.23 1.28
N ASP A 64 -5.49 15.49 1.11
CA ASP A 64 -4.74 16.50 0.35
C ASP A 64 -3.81 17.33 1.25
N PHE A 65 -4.26 17.63 2.47
CA PHE A 65 -3.54 18.49 3.42
C PHE A 65 -3.32 17.84 4.78
N GLY A 66 -3.44 16.53 4.91
CA GLY A 66 -3.27 15.82 6.18
C GLY A 66 -4.36 16.15 7.22
N LEU A 67 -5.51 16.67 6.79
CA LEU A 67 -6.58 17.04 7.70
C LEU A 67 -7.40 15.82 8.12
N THR A 68 -7.68 15.70 9.42
CA THR A 68 -8.54 14.62 9.95
C THR A 68 -9.86 14.50 9.19
N GLN A 69 -10.44 15.62 8.77
CA GLN A 69 -11.72 15.62 8.07
C GLN A 69 -11.61 15.02 6.66
N GLU A 70 -10.49 15.23 5.96
CA GLU A 70 -10.25 14.63 4.63
C GLU A 70 -10.11 13.11 4.74
N PHE A 71 -9.35 12.62 5.72
CA PHE A 71 -9.27 11.19 6.03
C PHE A 71 -10.65 10.58 6.32
N ARG A 72 -11.51 11.29 7.06
CA ARG A 72 -12.87 10.83 7.35
C ARG A 72 -13.73 10.78 6.10
N TRP A 73 -13.70 11.79 5.23
CA TRP A 73 -14.47 11.79 3.98
C TRP A 73 -14.12 10.59 3.10
N VAL A 74 -12.82 10.31 2.90
CA VAL A 74 -12.40 9.14 2.13
C VAL A 74 -12.79 7.83 2.85
N HIS A 75 -12.63 7.77 4.18
CA HIS A 75 -13.06 6.60 4.95
C HIS A 75 -14.58 6.35 4.82
N ASP A 76 -15.40 7.38 4.91
CA ASP A 76 -16.85 7.26 4.76
C ASP A 76 -17.25 6.66 3.40
N ILE A 77 -16.51 7.00 2.34
CA ILE A 77 -16.70 6.41 1.02
C ILE A 77 -16.19 4.97 0.99
N MET A 78 -14.94 4.74 1.41
CA MET A 78 -14.29 3.44 1.37
C MET A 78 -14.92 2.41 2.32
N SER A 79 -15.59 2.85 3.37
CA SER A 79 -16.34 1.98 4.29
C SER A 79 -17.53 1.27 3.63
N LYS A 80 -18.00 1.78 2.46
CA LYS A 80 -19.06 1.16 1.64
C LYS A 80 -18.54 -0.02 0.80
N LEU A 81 -17.23 -0.31 0.81
CA LEU A 81 -16.67 -1.52 0.22
C LEU A 81 -17.20 -2.77 0.92
N LYS A 82 -17.58 -3.79 0.16
CA LYS A 82 -17.93 -5.12 0.69
C LYS A 82 -16.73 -5.78 1.39
N ASN A 83 -15.54 -5.51 0.90
CA ASN A 83 -14.29 -6.10 1.33
C ASN A 83 -13.50 -5.11 2.20
N PRO A 84 -12.69 -5.58 3.17
CA PRO A 84 -11.84 -4.71 3.95
C PRO A 84 -10.80 -3.99 3.07
N TYR A 85 -10.36 -2.80 3.49
CA TYR A 85 -9.26 -2.11 2.83
C TYR A 85 -8.14 -1.78 3.81
N LEU A 86 -6.91 -1.72 3.32
CA LEU A 86 -5.71 -1.38 4.06
C LEU A 86 -5.00 -0.22 3.37
N THR A 87 -4.29 0.60 4.13
CA THR A 87 -3.63 1.80 3.59
C THR A 87 -2.16 1.85 3.99
N VAL A 88 -1.31 2.43 3.13
CA VAL A 88 -0.02 3.01 3.49
C VAL A 88 -0.15 4.53 3.49
N ILE A 89 0.73 5.22 4.21
CA ILE A 89 0.72 6.69 4.24
C ILE A 89 1.35 7.26 2.96
N GLY A 90 0.73 8.30 2.36
CA GLY A 90 1.29 9.08 1.25
C GLY A 90 1.89 10.41 1.69
N ASN A 91 2.53 11.13 0.77
CA ASN A 91 3.21 12.39 1.09
C ASN A 91 2.22 13.53 1.41
N HIS A 92 1.05 13.58 0.75
CA HIS A 92 -0.02 14.50 1.10
C HIS A 92 -0.60 14.23 2.49
N ASP A 93 -0.60 12.98 2.92
CA ASP A 93 -1.05 12.57 4.26
C ASP A 93 -0.12 13.06 5.38
N ILE A 94 1.12 13.50 5.05
CA ILE A 94 2.13 13.94 6.02
C ILE A 94 2.09 15.46 6.28
N VAL A 95 1.32 16.20 5.50
CA VAL A 95 1.19 17.66 5.67
C VAL A 95 0.62 17.99 7.06
N ALA A 96 1.13 19.06 7.68
CA ALA A 96 0.70 19.60 8.97
C ALA A 96 0.70 18.53 10.09
N ASN A 97 -0.47 18.23 10.69
CA ASN A 97 -0.63 17.21 11.72
C ASN A 97 -1.04 15.83 11.16
N GLY A 98 -0.93 15.66 9.85
CA GLY A 98 -1.37 14.46 9.13
C GLY A 98 -0.81 13.16 9.66
N PRO A 99 0.50 13.03 9.99
CA PRO A 99 1.04 11.79 10.56
C PRO A 99 0.35 11.37 11.87
N LEU A 100 -0.02 12.33 12.72
CA LEU A 100 -0.74 12.04 13.96
C LEU A 100 -2.20 11.63 13.69
N ALA A 101 -2.86 12.31 12.73
CA ALA A 101 -4.21 11.98 12.32
C ALA A 101 -4.25 10.57 11.67
N TYR A 102 -3.33 10.29 10.75
CA TYR A 102 -3.18 8.99 10.12
C TYR A 102 -2.92 7.88 11.15
N ALA A 103 -1.90 8.06 12.02
CA ALA A 103 -1.56 7.06 13.03
C ALA A 103 -2.72 6.76 13.98
N ARG A 104 -3.53 7.77 14.32
CA ARG A 104 -4.73 7.57 15.15
C ARG A 104 -5.83 6.82 14.42
N MET A 105 -6.04 7.12 13.14
CA MET A 105 -7.13 6.56 12.35
C MET A 105 -6.77 5.19 11.75
N TYR A 106 -5.63 5.08 11.13
CA TYR A 106 -5.21 3.87 10.43
C TYR A 106 -4.26 2.98 11.22
N GLY A 107 -3.43 3.54 12.10
CA GLY A 107 -2.46 2.82 12.92
C GLY A 107 -1.01 3.13 12.56
N ALA A 108 -0.12 2.16 12.76
CA ALA A 108 1.31 2.31 12.48
C ALA A 108 1.57 2.68 11.02
N LEU A 109 2.62 3.48 10.77
CA LEU A 109 3.04 3.87 9.41
C LEU A 109 3.71 2.70 8.69
N ASP A 110 4.47 1.90 9.44
CA ASP A 110 5.10 0.66 8.99
C ASP A 110 4.44 -0.51 9.71
N TYR A 111 3.98 -1.50 8.96
CA TYR A 111 3.36 -2.70 9.53
C TYR A 111 3.37 -3.85 8.52
N SER A 112 3.19 -5.05 9.01
CA SER A 112 3.09 -6.23 8.17
C SER A 112 2.02 -7.20 8.69
N PHE A 113 1.54 -8.06 7.80
CA PHE A 113 0.68 -9.20 8.16
C PHE A 113 0.85 -10.31 7.13
N GLU A 114 0.40 -11.50 7.49
CA GLU A 114 0.43 -12.66 6.62
C GLU A 114 -0.99 -13.14 6.33
N PHE A 115 -1.26 -13.51 5.08
CA PHE A 115 -2.51 -14.13 4.69
C PHE A 115 -2.29 -15.11 3.53
N GLY A 116 -2.72 -16.35 3.71
CA GLY A 116 -2.46 -17.42 2.76
C GLY A 116 -0.96 -17.62 2.51
N ASN A 117 -0.57 -17.66 1.24
CA ASN A 117 0.82 -17.81 0.81
C ASN A 117 1.56 -16.47 0.66
N ASN A 118 1.06 -15.39 1.27
CA ASN A 118 1.62 -14.06 1.09
C ASN A 118 1.93 -13.41 2.44
N LYS A 119 3.03 -12.65 2.49
CA LYS A 119 3.38 -11.68 3.52
C LYS A 119 3.32 -10.29 2.90
N PHE A 120 2.48 -9.43 3.45
CA PHE A 120 2.33 -8.04 3.05
C PHE A 120 3.13 -7.15 4.00
N ILE A 121 3.97 -6.28 3.44
CA ILE A 121 4.84 -5.37 4.18
C ILE A 121 4.52 -3.95 3.70
N PHE A 122 3.94 -3.14 4.58
CA PHE A 122 3.60 -1.74 4.31
C PHE A 122 4.68 -0.86 4.94
N ILE A 123 5.31 -0.01 4.14
CA ILE A 123 6.42 0.82 4.58
C ILE A 123 6.28 2.26 4.09
N ASN A 124 6.54 3.20 5.00
CA ASN A 124 6.62 4.62 4.68
C ASN A 124 7.85 4.92 3.83
N THR A 125 7.67 5.44 2.63
CA THR A 125 8.75 5.82 1.70
C THR A 125 8.77 7.31 1.38
N ASN A 126 8.03 8.13 2.10
CA ASN A 126 7.88 9.57 1.86
C ASN A 126 9.12 10.35 2.34
N SER A 127 10.29 10.07 1.76
CA SER A 127 11.58 10.57 2.21
C SER A 127 11.70 12.09 2.18
N ARG A 128 11.10 12.73 1.19
CA ARG A 128 11.09 14.20 1.01
C ARG A 128 10.49 14.91 2.22
N GLU A 129 9.39 14.44 2.76
CA GLU A 129 8.67 15.01 3.91
C GLU A 129 9.46 14.87 5.21
N TYR A 130 10.44 13.96 5.22
CA TYR A 130 11.44 13.80 6.29
C TYR A 130 12.81 14.42 5.94
N ASN A 131 12.82 15.37 4.97
CA ASN A 131 14.01 16.12 4.54
C ASN A 131 15.18 15.21 4.10
N PHE A 132 14.89 14.08 3.45
CA PHE A 132 15.90 13.12 2.99
C PHE A 132 16.91 12.76 4.10
N SER A 133 16.38 12.47 5.28
CA SER A 133 17.16 12.29 6.52
C SER A 133 17.97 10.99 6.59
N GLY A 134 17.87 10.13 5.58
CA GLY A 134 18.45 8.77 5.59
C GLY A 134 17.74 7.79 6.54
N LYS A 135 16.55 8.14 7.05
CA LYS A 135 15.79 7.34 8.01
C LYS A 135 14.45 6.83 7.47
N VAL A 136 13.99 7.40 6.37
CA VAL A 136 12.74 7.00 5.69
C VAL A 136 13.11 6.68 4.25
N PRO A 137 12.82 5.45 3.79
CA PRO A 137 12.25 4.32 4.54
C PRO A 137 13.18 3.74 5.60
N ASP A 138 12.62 3.07 6.62
CA ASP A 138 13.40 2.31 7.62
C ASP A 138 13.88 0.98 7.01
N LEU A 139 15.08 1.00 6.45
CA LEU A 139 15.68 -0.16 5.79
C LEU A 139 16.04 -1.29 6.76
N VAL A 140 16.29 -0.97 8.04
CA VAL A 140 16.58 -1.98 9.07
C VAL A 140 15.31 -2.76 9.36
N TRP A 141 14.21 -2.05 9.55
CA TRP A 141 12.90 -2.66 9.75
C TRP A 141 12.47 -3.49 8.53
N LEU A 142 12.57 -2.94 7.29
CA LEU A 142 12.26 -3.66 6.06
C LEU A 142 13.00 -4.98 5.97
N LYS A 143 14.33 -4.94 6.17
CA LYS A 143 15.17 -6.15 6.15
C LYS A 143 14.74 -7.17 7.19
N SER A 144 14.38 -6.70 8.40
CA SER A 144 13.88 -7.59 9.46
C SER A 144 12.58 -8.28 9.06
N GLN A 145 11.66 -7.55 8.43
CA GLN A 145 10.38 -8.10 7.97
C GLN A 145 10.56 -9.15 6.87
N LEU A 146 11.46 -8.91 5.91
CA LEU A 146 11.77 -9.85 4.86
C LEU A 146 12.44 -11.11 5.43
N SER A 147 13.39 -10.96 6.36
CA SER A 147 14.08 -12.10 7.01
C SER A 147 13.14 -12.94 7.88
N ASP A 148 12.11 -12.33 8.48
CA ASP A 148 11.05 -13.02 9.24
C ASP A 148 9.91 -13.42 8.29
N ASN A 149 10.19 -14.38 7.40
CA ASN A 149 9.20 -14.92 6.45
C ASN A 149 9.11 -16.44 6.57
N PRO A 150 8.44 -16.97 7.63
CA PRO A 150 8.33 -18.39 7.84
C PRO A 150 7.53 -19.05 6.70
N GLY A 151 8.06 -20.14 6.16
CA GLY A 151 7.43 -20.90 5.08
C GLY A 151 7.63 -20.33 3.69
N ASN A 152 8.55 -19.36 3.49
CA ASN A 152 8.89 -18.78 2.20
C ASN A 152 7.65 -18.31 1.42
N LYS A 153 6.84 -17.49 2.07
CA LYS A 153 5.67 -16.87 1.45
C LYS A 153 6.11 -15.81 0.45
N ASN A 154 5.31 -15.54 -0.57
CA ASN A 154 5.51 -14.38 -1.41
C ASN A 154 5.56 -13.12 -0.55
N ALA A 155 6.63 -12.35 -0.60
CA ALA A 155 6.75 -11.07 0.08
C ALA A 155 6.32 -9.95 -0.86
N ILE A 156 5.30 -9.20 -0.46
CA ILE A 156 4.72 -8.10 -1.25
C ILE A 156 4.93 -6.82 -0.46
N VAL A 157 5.78 -5.93 -0.98
CA VAL A 157 6.03 -4.62 -0.37
C VAL A 157 5.08 -3.60 -0.98
N VAL A 158 4.38 -2.88 -0.12
CA VAL A 158 3.43 -1.82 -0.49
C VAL A 158 3.92 -0.52 0.11
N ALA A 159 4.12 0.48 -0.72
CA ALA A 159 4.58 1.79 -0.31
C ALA A 159 3.91 2.89 -1.15
N HIS A 160 4.18 4.16 -0.86
CA HIS A 160 3.64 5.26 -1.66
C HIS A 160 4.62 5.71 -2.72
N VAL A 161 5.77 6.25 -2.32
CA VAL A 161 6.80 6.78 -3.24
C VAL A 161 7.67 5.63 -3.75
N PRO A 162 7.74 5.38 -5.07
CA PRO A 162 8.63 4.36 -5.62
C PRO A 162 10.10 4.79 -5.55
N PRO A 163 11.06 3.85 -5.43
CA PRO A 163 12.47 4.19 -5.17
C PRO A 163 13.17 4.96 -6.30
N PHE A 164 12.66 4.87 -7.52
CA PHE A 164 13.18 5.61 -8.69
C PHE A 164 12.53 6.99 -8.86
N ASP A 165 11.75 7.48 -7.88
CA ASP A 165 11.17 8.81 -7.88
C ASP A 165 12.09 9.82 -7.19
N ALA A 166 12.02 11.10 -7.63
CA ALA A 166 12.82 12.19 -7.05
C ALA A 166 12.46 12.51 -5.58
N ASP A 167 11.28 12.11 -5.13
CA ASP A 167 10.81 12.29 -3.76
C ASP A 167 11.26 11.15 -2.83
N PHE A 168 11.90 10.11 -3.37
CA PHE A 168 12.59 9.08 -2.61
C PHE A 168 14.03 9.52 -2.28
N ASP A 169 14.57 9.16 -1.12
CA ASP A 169 15.95 9.50 -0.74
C ASP A 169 16.96 8.76 -1.62
N ALA A 170 17.63 9.50 -2.51
CA ALA A 170 18.61 8.96 -3.43
C ALA A 170 19.79 8.24 -2.72
N ALA A 171 20.06 8.58 -1.46
CA ALA A 171 21.08 7.89 -0.66
C ALA A 171 20.64 6.49 -0.23
N LEU A 172 19.33 6.25 -0.15
CA LEU A 172 18.74 4.96 0.25
C LEU A 172 18.30 4.10 -0.93
N GLU A 173 18.10 4.69 -2.12
CA GLU A 173 17.53 4.04 -3.30
C GLU A 173 18.20 2.69 -3.62
N LYS A 174 19.52 2.72 -3.84
CA LYS A 174 20.27 1.50 -4.21
C LYS A 174 20.22 0.43 -3.11
N GLN A 175 20.27 0.86 -1.85
CA GLN A 175 20.22 -0.07 -0.74
C GLN A 175 18.81 -0.67 -0.58
N TYR A 176 17.76 0.13 -0.78
CA TYR A 176 16.37 -0.34 -0.79
C TYR A 176 16.16 -1.42 -1.87
N ALA A 177 16.54 -1.12 -3.12
CA ALA A 177 16.45 -2.08 -4.24
C ALA A 177 17.24 -3.36 -3.94
N ALA A 178 18.48 -3.24 -3.45
CA ALA A 178 19.32 -4.40 -3.11
C ALA A 178 18.72 -5.27 -1.98
N ILE A 179 18.04 -4.66 -1.00
CA ILE A 179 17.33 -5.42 0.07
C ILE A 179 16.18 -6.22 -0.52
N LEU A 180 15.40 -5.63 -1.43
CA LEU A 180 14.29 -6.32 -2.09
C LEU A 180 14.80 -7.49 -2.96
N ALA A 181 15.82 -7.25 -3.77
CA ALA A 181 16.39 -8.24 -4.68
C ALA A 181 17.09 -9.41 -3.95
N ALA A 182 17.59 -9.17 -2.73
CA ALA A 182 18.22 -10.21 -1.92
C ALA A 182 17.25 -11.27 -1.37
N ASP A 183 15.94 -10.98 -1.31
CA ASP A 183 14.93 -11.95 -0.91
C ASP A 183 14.25 -12.58 -2.14
N PRO A 184 14.47 -13.87 -2.42
CA PRO A 184 13.90 -14.54 -3.59
C PRO A 184 12.37 -14.63 -3.57
N ASN A 185 11.74 -14.31 -2.43
CA ASN A 185 10.28 -14.29 -2.30
C ASN A 185 9.68 -12.96 -2.73
N VAL A 186 10.46 -11.87 -2.84
CA VAL A 186 10.02 -10.59 -3.39
C VAL A 186 10.06 -10.67 -4.92
N LYS A 187 8.89 -10.81 -5.54
CA LYS A 187 8.77 -10.84 -7.01
C LYS A 187 8.29 -9.51 -7.56
N PHE A 188 7.52 -8.78 -6.79
CA PHE A 188 6.99 -7.47 -7.16
C PHE A 188 6.71 -6.60 -5.94
N THR A 189 6.62 -5.32 -6.21
CA THR A 189 6.32 -4.26 -5.24
C THR A 189 5.26 -3.32 -5.80
N LEU A 190 4.51 -2.64 -4.93
CA LEU A 190 3.32 -1.87 -5.27
C LEU A 190 3.42 -0.44 -4.74
N TYR A 191 3.14 0.55 -5.61
CA TYR A 191 3.28 1.98 -5.30
C TYR A 191 2.12 2.82 -5.85
N GLY A 192 2.01 4.07 -5.35
CA GLY A 192 1.18 5.17 -5.86
C GLY A 192 2.03 6.34 -6.37
N HIS A 193 1.66 7.56 -5.97
CA HIS A 193 2.42 8.81 -6.11
C HIS A 193 2.53 9.39 -7.52
N GLN A 194 2.90 8.61 -8.52
CA GLN A 194 3.24 9.15 -9.85
C GLN A 194 2.02 9.44 -10.74
N HIS A 195 0.81 9.14 -10.29
CA HIS A 195 -0.46 9.37 -10.97
C HIS A 195 -0.55 8.76 -12.39
N THR A 196 0.32 7.82 -12.71
CA THR A 196 0.40 7.18 -14.02
C THR A 196 0.75 5.71 -13.83
N PHE A 197 0.04 4.84 -14.52
CA PHE A 197 0.40 3.42 -14.51
C PHE A 197 1.80 3.21 -15.06
N LYS A 198 2.64 2.55 -14.26
CA LYS A 198 3.97 2.09 -14.68
C LYS A 198 4.20 0.67 -14.17
N ASP A 199 4.95 -0.08 -14.94
CA ASP A 199 5.43 -1.39 -14.54
C ASP A 199 6.78 -1.68 -15.20
N GLY A 200 7.63 -2.43 -14.52
CA GLY A 200 8.93 -2.83 -15.05
C GLY A 200 9.94 -3.27 -13.98
N GLU A 201 11.03 -3.84 -14.45
CA GLU A 201 12.22 -4.14 -13.66
C GLU A 201 13.21 -2.98 -13.79
N PHE A 202 13.05 -1.93 -12.99
CA PHE A 202 13.84 -0.69 -13.11
C PHE A 202 15.33 -0.87 -12.71
N TYR A 203 15.67 -1.92 -11.99
CA TYR A 203 17.04 -2.21 -11.51
C TYR A 203 17.65 -3.46 -12.16
N ASN A 204 16.94 -4.16 -13.03
CA ASN A 204 17.36 -5.42 -13.67
C ASN A 204 17.79 -6.48 -12.65
N ASP A 205 17.07 -6.59 -11.56
CA ASP A 205 17.39 -7.40 -10.38
C ASP A 205 16.35 -8.51 -10.12
N GLY A 206 15.40 -8.68 -11.03
CA GLY A 206 14.33 -9.68 -10.94
C GLY A 206 13.13 -9.26 -10.10
N VAL A 207 13.12 -8.04 -9.55
CA VAL A 207 11.98 -7.47 -8.84
C VAL A 207 11.19 -6.57 -9.80
N HIS A 208 9.89 -6.83 -9.90
CA HIS A 208 8.98 -6.01 -10.71
C HIS A 208 8.32 -4.91 -9.86
N TYR A 209 8.31 -3.69 -10.35
CA TYR A 209 7.76 -2.52 -9.68
C TYR A 209 6.49 -2.07 -10.39
N TYR A 210 5.36 -2.02 -9.67
CA TYR A 210 4.08 -1.55 -10.18
C TYR A 210 3.69 -0.25 -9.51
N VAL A 211 3.36 0.76 -10.29
CA VAL A 211 2.85 2.05 -9.82
C VAL A 211 1.42 2.22 -10.33
N THR A 212 0.47 2.42 -9.42
CA THR A 212 -0.92 2.69 -9.80
C THR A 212 -1.12 4.16 -10.21
N THR A 213 -2.21 4.44 -10.90
CA THR A 213 -2.61 5.82 -11.22
C THR A 213 -3.39 6.44 -10.06
N ASN A 214 -3.66 7.76 -10.15
CA ASN A 214 -4.59 8.43 -9.24
C ASN A 214 -6.04 8.05 -9.53
N ILE A 215 -6.91 8.26 -8.55
CA ILE A 215 -8.31 7.89 -8.65
C ILE A 215 -9.08 8.68 -9.72
N VAL A 216 -8.65 9.92 -10.00
CA VAL A 216 -9.29 10.79 -11.01
C VAL A 216 -9.18 10.19 -12.42
N ALA A 217 -8.14 9.41 -12.69
CA ALA A 217 -8.01 8.66 -13.94
C ALA A 217 -8.93 7.43 -14.01
N ARG A 218 -9.72 7.12 -12.97
CA ARG A 218 -10.66 5.99 -12.87
C ARG A 218 -10.00 4.62 -13.09
N GLY A 219 -8.71 4.51 -12.78
CA GLY A 219 -7.93 3.29 -12.93
C GLY A 219 -7.58 2.66 -11.59
N TYR A 220 -7.46 1.34 -11.57
CA TYR A 220 -6.92 0.55 -10.47
C TYR A 220 -6.34 -0.74 -11.03
N MET A 221 -5.49 -1.41 -10.25
CA MET A 221 -4.93 -2.71 -10.64
C MET A 221 -5.63 -3.84 -9.90
N ILE A 222 -5.79 -4.98 -10.55
CA ILE A 222 -6.22 -6.23 -9.93
C ILE A 222 -5.02 -7.16 -9.87
N VAL A 223 -4.61 -7.51 -8.65
CA VAL A 223 -3.49 -8.40 -8.40
C VAL A 223 -4.03 -9.77 -7.99
N THR A 224 -3.54 -10.80 -8.65
CA THR A 224 -3.82 -12.20 -8.32
C THR A 224 -2.52 -12.88 -7.96
N THR A 225 -2.44 -13.53 -6.79
CA THR A 225 -1.26 -14.26 -6.35
C THR A 225 -1.60 -15.71 -6.06
N TRP A 226 -0.63 -16.59 -6.27
CA TRP A 226 -0.69 -18.01 -5.89
C TRP A 226 0.70 -18.46 -5.46
N LYS A 227 0.85 -19.71 -5.01
CA LYS A 227 2.15 -20.22 -4.59
C LYS A 227 3.15 -20.15 -5.75
N GLY A 228 4.16 -19.30 -5.59
CA GLY A 228 5.27 -19.13 -6.55
C GLY A 228 4.97 -18.31 -7.80
N GLY A 229 3.80 -17.63 -7.88
CA GLY A 229 3.47 -16.78 -9.02
C GLY A 229 2.47 -15.66 -8.71
N TYR A 230 2.30 -14.77 -9.68
CA TYR A 230 1.35 -13.68 -9.62
C TYR A 230 0.95 -13.19 -11.03
N LYS A 231 -0.10 -12.39 -11.09
CA LYS A 231 -0.55 -11.65 -12.27
C LYS A 231 -1.08 -10.29 -11.82
N VAL A 232 -0.81 -9.26 -12.61
CA VAL A 232 -1.39 -7.91 -12.46
C VAL A 232 -2.14 -7.55 -13.73
N ASP A 233 -3.40 -7.12 -13.58
CA ASP A 233 -4.31 -6.71 -14.66
C ASP A 233 -4.75 -5.25 -14.49
#